data_e42c01ab6c91f16c881ccccdc505b4d5
#
_entry.id   e42c01ab6c91f16c881ccccdc505b4d5
#
_cell.length_a   1.000
_cell.length_b   1.000
_cell.length_c   1.000
_cell.angle_alpha   90.00
_cell.angle_beta   90.00
_cell.angle_gamma   90.00
#
_symmetry.space_group_name_H-M   'P 1'
#
loop_
_entity.id
_entity.type
_entity.pdbx_description
1 polymer ?
#
loop_
_entity_poly.entity_id
_entity_poly.type
_entity_poly.pdbx_seq_one_letter_code
_entity_poly.pdbx_strand_id
1 'polypeptide(L)'
;MHINNDVRKKMNELKQIARIEARKAGFQLLKRTQPVSVTAWFFLKRPDSDFISRIRSRGLTEKAKKEEATMVAIKPDTDNLTKFLLDAMTGALFEDDAQVVEMHLSKLRDSNGHCLGRMAVQVGPCKIAASQIIPGF
;
A
#
# COMPACT_ATOMS: atom_id res chain seq x y z
N MET A 1 -4.42 5.95 -24.63
CA MET A 1 -4.85 5.20 -23.42
C MET A 1 -5.84 6.06 -22.64
N HIS A 2 -7.10 5.68 -22.64
CA HIS A 2 -8.11 6.37 -21.83
C HIS A 2 -7.92 5.96 -20.37
N ILE A 3 -7.30 6.82 -19.58
CA ILE A 3 -7.32 6.67 -18.12
C ILE A 3 -8.67 7.23 -17.66
N ASN A 4 -9.46 6.39 -17.02
CA ASN A 4 -10.72 6.81 -16.43
C ASN A 4 -10.49 8.02 -15.51
N ASN A 5 -11.25 9.07 -15.66
CA ASN A 5 -11.11 10.31 -14.88
C ASN A 5 -11.17 10.06 -13.37
N ASP A 6 -11.96 9.09 -12.94
CA ASP A 6 -12.07 8.71 -11.52
C ASP A 6 -10.78 8.11 -10.96
N VAL A 7 -10.08 7.29 -11.75
CA VAL A 7 -8.79 6.72 -11.34
C VAL A 7 -7.73 7.82 -11.23
N ARG A 8 -7.71 8.75 -12.19
CA ARG A 8 -6.78 9.89 -12.16
C ARG A 8 -7.03 10.80 -10.95
N LYS A 9 -8.29 11.05 -10.62
CA LYS A 9 -8.68 11.83 -9.45
C LYS A 9 -8.20 11.16 -8.17
N LYS A 10 -8.46 9.88 -8.01
CA LYS A 10 -8.00 9.09 -6.84
C LYS A 10 -6.48 9.06 -6.72
N MET A 11 -5.77 8.96 -7.84
CA MET A 11 -4.31 9.01 -7.87
C MET A 11 -3.79 10.36 -7.37
N ASN A 12 -4.36 11.46 -7.82
CA ASN A 12 -3.97 12.80 -7.38
C ASN A 12 -4.26 13.03 -5.89
N GLU A 13 -5.39 12.55 -5.40
CA GLU A 13 -5.74 12.60 -3.98
C GLU A 13 -4.72 11.83 -3.15
N LEU A 14 -4.33 10.64 -3.57
CA LEU A 14 -3.33 9.83 -2.87
C LEU A 14 -1.95 10.50 -2.86
N LYS A 15 -1.53 11.12 -3.97
CA LYS A 15 -0.29 11.92 -4.01
C LYS A 15 -0.30 13.06 -3.00
N GLN A 16 -1.42 13.77 -2.89
CA GLN A 16 -1.56 14.85 -1.92
C GLN A 16 -1.49 14.34 -0.47
N ILE A 17 -2.15 13.24 -0.18
CA ILE A 17 -2.07 12.59 1.13
C ILE A 17 -0.64 12.19 1.45
N ALA A 18 0.08 11.58 0.51
CA ALA A 18 1.48 11.19 0.68
C ALA A 18 2.37 12.41 0.98
N ARG A 19 2.17 13.53 0.30
CA ARG A 19 2.90 14.77 0.54
C ARG A 19 2.61 15.35 1.93
N ILE A 20 1.36 15.33 2.35
CA ILE A 20 0.95 15.84 3.66
C ILE A 20 1.56 14.98 4.78
N GLU A 21 1.45 13.67 4.68
CA GLU A 21 2.01 12.75 5.67
C GLU A 21 3.54 12.83 5.72
N ALA A 22 4.21 12.98 4.58
CA ALA A 22 5.65 13.18 4.52
C ALA A 22 6.07 14.47 5.24
N ARG A 23 5.35 15.56 5.05
CA ARG A 23 5.61 16.83 5.75
C ARG A 23 5.44 16.71 7.26
N LYS A 24 4.37 16.06 7.71
CA LYS A 24 4.11 15.81 9.13
C LYS A 24 5.23 15.00 9.79
N ALA A 25 5.78 14.02 9.07
CA ALA A 25 6.87 13.18 9.53
C ALA A 25 8.26 13.83 9.40
N GLY A 26 8.37 15.03 8.82
CA GLY A 26 9.65 15.66 8.51
C GLY A 26 10.43 14.93 7.41
N PHE A 27 9.75 14.16 6.57
CA PHE A 27 10.36 13.39 5.50
C PHE A 27 10.74 14.31 4.33
N GLN A 28 12.00 14.21 3.89
CA GLN A 28 12.48 14.93 2.71
C GLN A 28 12.44 14.05 1.47
N LEU A 29 12.07 14.64 0.33
CA LEU A 29 12.05 13.96 -0.95
C LEU A 29 13.41 13.33 -1.24
N LEU A 30 13.42 12.02 -1.49
CA LEU A 30 14.64 11.28 -1.81
C LEU A 30 15.10 11.60 -3.23
N LYS A 31 16.31 12.12 -3.36
CA LYS A 31 16.87 12.57 -4.64
C LYS A 31 17.13 11.40 -5.58
N ARG A 32 17.01 11.65 -6.87
CA ARG A 32 17.11 10.68 -7.97
C ARG A 32 18.31 9.72 -7.90
N THR A 33 19.41 10.13 -7.30
CA THR A 33 20.63 9.31 -7.15
C THR A 33 20.60 8.36 -5.96
N GLN A 34 19.62 8.49 -5.07
CA GLN A 34 19.52 7.67 -3.87
C GLN A 34 18.71 6.39 -4.16
N PRO A 35 19.29 5.19 -3.95
CA PRO A 35 18.52 3.96 -3.95
C PRO A 35 17.47 3.97 -2.84
N VAL A 36 16.28 3.48 -3.15
CA VAL A 36 15.12 3.54 -2.26
C VAL A 36 14.59 2.14 -1.99
N SER A 37 14.26 1.88 -0.75
CA SER A 37 13.53 0.70 -0.31
C SER A 37 12.09 1.07 0.04
N VAL A 38 11.15 0.27 -0.43
CA VAL A 38 9.72 0.44 -0.17
C VAL A 38 9.15 -0.85 0.41
N THR A 39 8.46 -0.72 1.53
CA THR A 39 7.64 -1.81 2.08
C THR A 39 6.20 -1.32 2.18
N ALA A 40 5.28 -2.07 1.63
CA ALA A 40 3.87 -1.70 1.57
C ALA A 40 2.97 -2.84 2.01
N TRP A 41 1.93 -2.49 2.76
CA TRP A 41 0.86 -3.39 3.16
C TRP A 41 -0.46 -2.85 2.63
N PHE A 42 -1.14 -3.65 1.80
CA PHE A 42 -2.48 -3.33 1.30
C PHE A 42 -3.51 -4.13 2.08
N PHE A 43 -4.34 -3.43 2.82
CA PHE A 43 -5.46 -4.02 3.55
C PHE A 43 -6.69 -3.92 2.66
N LEU A 44 -7.06 -5.02 2.02
CA LEU A 44 -8.19 -5.06 1.11
C LEU A 44 -9.51 -5.16 1.88
N LYS A 45 -10.52 -4.48 1.36
CA LYS A 45 -11.86 -4.53 1.94
C LYS A 45 -12.32 -5.97 2.06
N ARG A 46 -12.81 -6.33 3.23
CA ARG A 46 -13.38 -7.63 3.48
C ARG A 46 -14.77 -7.72 2.86
N PRO A 47 -15.07 -8.75 2.04
CA PRO A 47 -16.41 -8.88 1.45
C PRO A 47 -17.45 -9.15 2.52
N ASP A 48 -18.64 -8.63 2.30
CA ASP A 48 -19.77 -8.80 3.22
C ASP A 48 -20.14 -10.27 3.47
N SER A 49 -19.88 -11.14 2.50
CA SER A 49 -20.11 -12.59 2.59
C SER A 49 -19.24 -13.29 3.64
N ASP A 50 -18.16 -12.66 4.08
CA ASP A 50 -17.29 -13.21 5.13
C ASP A 50 -17.89 -13.07 6.54
N PHE A 51 -19.01 -12.41 6.66
CA PHE A 51 -19.68 -12.19 7.93
C PHE A 51 -20.88 -13.13 8.09
N ILE A 52 -20.91 -13.87 9.18
CA ILE A 52 -21.79 -15.04 9.38
C ILE A 52 -23.25 -14.64 9.63
N SER A 53 -23.53 -13.52 10.24
CA SER A 53 -24.88 -13.03 10.40
C SER A 53 -24.94 -11.52 10.30
N ARG A 54 -25.81 -11.05 9.42
CA ARG A 54 -26.25 -9.67 9.41
C ARG A 54 -27.57 -9.57 10.14
N ILE A 55 -27.58 -8.90 11.25
CA ILE A 55 -28.82 -8.39 11.80
C ILE A 55 -29.14 -7.14 11.00
N ARG A 56 -30.28 -7.11 10.32
CA ARG A 56 -30.69 -6.12 9.30
C ARG A 56 -30.43 -4.64 9.66
N SER A 57 -30.27 -4.28 10.91
CA SER A 57 -30.07 -2.91 11.36
C SER A 57 -28.74 -2.67 12.11
N ARG A 58 -27.92 -3.69 12.32
CA ARG A 58 -26.77 -3.60 13.24
C ARG A 58 -25.40 -3.81 12.58
N GLY A 59 -25.32 -4.01 11.27
CA GLY A 59 -24.06 -4.21 10.56
C GLY A 59 -23.43 -5.59 10.81
N LEU A 60 -22.12 -5.63 10.84
CA LEU A 60 -21.33 -6.84 10.84
C LEU A 60 -21.19 -7.45 12.24
N THR A 61 -21.13 -8.76 12.34
CA THR A 61 -21.08 -9.48 13.61
C THR A 61 -19.73 -9.37 14.32
N GLU A 62 -19.74 -9.51 15.62
CA GLU A 62 -18.52 -9.52 16.46
C GLU A 62 -17.51 -10.61 16.03
N LYS A 63 -17.95 -11.74 15.51
CA LYS A 63 -17.05 -12.81 15.11
C LYS A 63 -16.08 -12.37 14.01
N ALA A 64 -16.56 -11.69 13.00
CA ALA A 64 -15.71 -11.22 11.91
C ALA A 64 -14.69 -10.18 12.34
N LYS A 65 -15.03 -9.32 13.30
CA LYS A 65 -14.13 -8.29 13.83
C LYS A 65 -12.93 -8.86 14.61
N LYS A 66 -13.05 -10.09 15.10
CA LYS A 66 -12.00 -10.74 15.91
C LYS A 66 -10.98 -11.52 15.08
N GLU A 67 -11.23 -11.72 13.80
CA GLU A 67 -10.28 -12.41 12.93
C GLU A 67 -9.12 -11.48 12.54
N GLU A 68 -7.91 -11.98 12.67
CA GLU A 68 -6.71 -11.24 12.27
C GLU A 68 -6.65 -11.07 10.75
N ALA A 69 -5.95 -10.03 10.32
CA ALA A 69 -5.68 -9.81 8.91
C ALA A 69 -4.82 -10.96 8.37
N THR A 70 -5.27 -11.59 7.29
CA THR A 70 -4.57 -12.71 6.66
C THR A 70 -4.14 -12.35 5.24
N MET A 71 -3.06 -12.98 4.78
CA MET A 71 -2.63 -12.88 3.38
C MET A 71 -3.70 -13.45 2.46
N VAL A 72 -3.96 -12.77 1.35
CA VAL A 72 -5.05 -13.14 0.43
C VAL A 72 -4.60 -13.23 -1.02
N ALA A 73 -5.08 -14.26 -1.70
CA ALA A 73 -4.82 -14.53 -3.12
C ALA A 73 -6.01 -14.09 -3.98
N ILE A 74 -6.39 -12.83 -3.88
CA ILE A 74 -7.51 -12.23 -4.62
C ILE A 74 -7.08 -10.97 -5.39
N LYS A 75 -7.90 -10.54 -6.34
CA LYS A 75 -7.71 -9.27 -7.05
C LYS A 75 -7.79 -8.06 -6.09
N PRO A 76 -7.06 -6.94 -6.33
CA PRO A 76 -6.15 -6.73 -7.47
C PRO A 76 -4.83 -7.49 -7.35
N ASP A 77 -4.18 -7.74 -8.48
CA ASP A 77 -2.87 -8.40 -8.55
C ASP A 77 -1.77 -7.52 -7.94
N THR A 78 -0.70 -8.15 -7.43
CA THR A 78 0.40 -7.41 -6.79
C THR A 78 1.13 -6.47 -7.75
N ASP A 79 1.26 -6.83 -9.03
CA ASP A 79 1.86 -5.95 -10.04
C ASP A 79 1.04 -4.68 -10.28
N ASN A 80 -0.28 -4.77 -10.30
CA ASN A 80 -1.16 -3.61 -10.43
C ASN A 80 -1.08 -2.71 -9.19
N LEU A 81 -1.04 -3.29 -8.01
CA LEU A 81 -0.85 -2.55 -6.76
C LEU A 81 0.52 -1.87 -6.71
N THR A 82 1.55 -2.54 -7.19
CA THR A 82 2.90 -1.98 -7.29
C THR A 82 2.93 -0.76 -8.20
N LYS A 83 2.37 -0.86 -9.40
CA LYS A 83 2.28 0.28 -10.33
C LYS A 83 1.53 1.45 -9.72
N PHE A 84 0.38 1.18 -9.13
CA PHE A 84 -0.43 2.20 -8.47
C PHE A 84 0.35 2.90 -7.36
N LEU A 85 1.03 2.14 -6.51
CA LEU A 85 1.83 2.66 -5.42
C LEU A 85 2.99 3.53 -5.91
N LEU A 86 3.76 3.03 -6.87
CA LEU A 86 4.91 3.76 -7.43
C LEU A 86 4.47 5.06 -8.09
N ASP A 87 3.37 5.04 -8.85
CA ASP A 87 2.81 6.25 -9.47
C ASP A 87 2.37 7.27 -8.42
N ALA A 88 1.76 6.81 -7.33
CA ALA A 88 1.32 7.68 -6.24
C ALA A 88 2.48 8.30 -5.45
N MET A 89 3.58 7.57 -5.27
CA MET A 89 4.72 7.99 -4.46
C MET A 89 5.75 8.82 -5.25
N THR A 90 5.81 8.64 -6.56
CA THR A 90 6.71 9.40 -7.44
C THR A 90 6.37 10.89 -7.41
N GLY A 91 7.37 11.70 -7.11
CA GLY A 91 7.23 13.14 -6.91
C GLY A 91 6.72 13.56 -5.52
N ALA A 92 6.28 12.59 -4.70
CA ALA A 92 5.87 12.84 -3.31
C ALA A 92 6.94 12.41 -2.30
N LEU A 93 7.51 11.21 -2.47
CA LEU A 93 8.49 10.63 -1.55
C LEU A 93 9.87 10.43 -2.20
N PHE A 94 9.92 10.17 -3.48
CA PHE A 94 11.13 10.06 -4.29
C PHE A 94 10.88 10.66 -5.68
N GLU A 95 11.93 11.00 -6.39
CA GLU A 95 11.82 11.73 -7.66
C GLU A 95 11.43 10.82 -8.84
N ASP A 96 11.89 9.56 -8.84
CA ASP A 96 11.70 8.62 -9.95
C ASP A 96 11.54 7.19 -9.42
N ASP A 97 10.61 6.44 -9.97
CA ASP A 97 10.36 5.04 -9.58
C ASP A 97 11.55 4.12 -9.89
N ALA A 98 12.43 4.52 -10.82
CA ALA A 98 13.69 3.84 -11.08
C ALA A 98 14.64 3.80 -9.87
N GLN A 99 14.43 4.66 -8.87
CA GLN A 99 15.19 4.66 -7.62
C GLN A 99 14.85 3.46 -6.73
N VAL A 100 13.67 2.87 -6.90
CA VAL A 100 13.21 1.75 -6.07
C VAL A 100 13.96 0.49 -6.46
N VAL A 101 14.89 0.10 -5.61
CA VAL A 101 15.77 -1.07 -5.81
C VAL A 101 15.37 -2.27 -4.98
N GLU A 102 14.53 -2.05 -3.97
CA GLU A 102 14.01 -3.10 -3.09
C GLU A 102 12.54 -2.79 -2.78
N MET A 103 11.70 -3.78 -2.94
CA MET A 103 10.28 -3.62 -2.66
C MET A 103 9.69 -4.88 -2.05
N HIS A 104 9.00 -4.69 -0.93
CA HIS A 104 8.21 -5.72 -0.27
C HIS A 104 6.76 -5.29 -0.24
N LEU A 105 5.89 -6.09 -0.83
CA LEU A 105 4.47 -5.80 -0.90
C LEU A 105 3.66 -6.97 -0.37
N SER A 106 2.75 -6.69 0.55
CA SER A 106 1.84 -7.68 1.11
C SER A 106 0.41 -7.26 0.90
N LYS A 107 -0.43 -8.22 0.51
CA LYS A 107 -1.89 -8.06 0.47
C LYS A 107 -2.49 -8.79 1.64
N LEU A 108 -3.28 -8.07 2.43
CA LEU A 108 -3.97 -8.63 3.58
C LEU A 108 -5.45 -8.32 3.47
N ARG A 109 -6.27 -9.17 4.07
CA ARG A 109 -7.68 -8.89 4.25
C ARG A 109 -7.83 -8.00 5.49
N ASP A 110 -8.58 -6.91 5.36
CA ASP A 110 -8.86 -6.07 6.51
C ASP A 110 -9.72 -6.81 7.53
N SER A 111 -9.18 -7.01 8.73
CA SER A 111 -9.90 -7.66 9.83
C SER A 111 -11.03 -6.80 10.37
N ASN A 112 -10.95 -5.48 10.18
CA ASN A 112 -12.01 -4.56 10.54
C ASN A 112 -12.96 -4.38 9.35
N GLY A 113 -14.07 -5.10 9.33
CA GLY A 113 -15.03 -5.08 8.23
C GLY A 113 -15.69 -3.73 7.90
N HIS A 114 -15.31 -2.67 8.58
CA HIS A 114 -15.80 -1.31 8.30
C HIS A 114 -14.86 -0.51 7.39
N CYS A 115 -13.64 -0.97 7.16
CA CYS A 115 -12.70 -0.29 6.28
C CYS A 115 -13.03 -0.51 4.81
N LEU A 116 -12.99 0.55 4.03
CA LEU A 116 -13.09 0.49 2.57
C LEU A 116 -11.81 0.03 1.88
N GLY A 117 -10.81 -0.32 2.67
CA GLY A 117 -9.46 -0.59 2.25
C GLY A 117 -8.50 0.49 2.77
N ARG A 118 -7.28 0.11 3.05
CA ARG A 118 -6.24 1.05 3.47
C ARG A 118 -4.87 0.53 3.04
N MET A 119 -3.90 1.41 3.10
CA MET A 119 -2.52 1.11 2.75
C MET A 119 -1.59 1.68 3.83
N ALA A 120 -0.60 0.90 4.21
CA ALA A 120 0.51 1.37 5.02
C ALA A 120 1.80 1.23 4.21
N VAL A 121 2.67 2.24 4.25
CA VAL A 121 3.90 2.28 3.46
C VAL A 121 5.05 2.76 4.30
N GLN A 122 6.19 2.08 4.17
CA GLN A 122 7.48 2.53 4.67
C GLN A 122 8.40 2.79 3.48
N VAL A 123 8.97 3.97 3.44
CA VAL A 123 9.89 4.40 2.37
C VAL A 123 11.15 4.97 3.01
N GLY A 124 12.29 4.59 2.50
CA GLY A 124 13.56 5.11 2.97
C GLY A 124 14.72 4.79 2.05
N PRO A 125 15.91 5.38 2.31
CA PRO A 125 17.11 5.04 1.57
C PRO A 125 17.45 3.55 1.73
N CYS A 126 17.82 2.89 0.63
CA CYS A 126 18.35 1.52 0.68
C CYS A 126 19.86 1.56 0.74
N LYS A 127 20.43 1.06 1.84
CA LYS A 127 21.89 1.04 2.08
C LYS A 127 22.45 -0.37 2.24
N ILE A 128 21.66 -1.39 1.94
CA ILE A 128 22.03 -2.78 2.17
C ILE A 128 22.92 -3.27 1.03
N ALA A 129 24.09 -3.82 1.37
CA ALA A 129 24.98 -4.45 0.40
C ALA A 129 24.44 -5.81 -0.05
N ALA A 130 24.76 -6.21 -1.29
CA ALA A 130 24.31 -7.50 -1.86
C ALA A 130 24.76 -8.70 -0.98
N SER A 131 25.92 -8.66 -0.40
CA SER A 131 26.43 -9.68 0.54
C SER A 131 25.56 -9.87 1.79
N GLN A 132 24.74 -8.91 2.13
CA GLN A 132 23.81 -8.98 3.28
C GLN A 132 22.46 -9.59 2.90
N ILE A 133 22.16 -9.69 1.60
CA ILE A 133 20.88 -10.17 1.08
C ILE A 133 20.99 -11.56 0.46
N ILE A 134 22.09 -11.81 -0.26
CA ILE A 134 22.27 -13.04 -1.04
C ILE A 134 23.22 -13.98 -0.30
N PRO A 135 22.74 -15.14 0.18
CA PRO A 135 23.62 -16.11 0.83
C PRO A 135 24.75 -16.56 -0.09
N GLY A 136 26.00 -16.53 0.40
CA GLY A 136 27.17 -16.94 -0.36
C GLY A 136 27.71 -15.94 -1.38
N PHE A 137 27.19 -14.74 -1.37
CA PHE A 137 27.63 -13.67 -2.28
C PHE A 137 28.81 -12.89 -1.71
#